data_d120972bdae4c81be7e6af0ccbac7ddd
#
_entry.id   d120972bdae4c81be7e6af0ccbac7ddd
#
_cell.length_a   1.000
_cell.length_b   1.000
_cell.length_c   1.000
_cell.angle_alpha   90.00
_cell.angle_beta   90.00
_cell.angle_gamma   90.00
#
_symmetry.space_group_name_H-M   'P 1'
#
loop_
_entity.id
_entity.type
_entity.pdbx_description
1 polymer ?
#
loop_
_entity_poly.entity_id
_entity_poly.type
_entity_poly.pdbx_seq_one_letter_code
_entity_poly.pdbx_strand_id
1 'polypeptide(L)'
;MRLLKNKELCCGCSICSLICPVNAISMEKDIEGFIYPFVKKNLCINCNKCLDICSFKKNDIIPINQDIYGVRHKKIQEVTSSRSGGMFTTLVDYTLSKQGIIYGAGYAGFKVAHKRFDNKSDCQELKGSKYVQSDTKGIYDLIKKDLKNNKWVLFSGTPCQVHSLSVYLQKENTKKLILCDLVCHGVPSPKIWEDYIKYIEKKHDDTVINANFRDKEYGWNTHYESFVLSKKKRKVKTEYFRELFLRNFILRPSCYNCKYCNFDRCSDITLGDFWGWEKSLPHNFNSDNKGVSLVFVNTEKGKQIFESIKKDIQYIKSNKKNCIQKQLKSPPEHNHKREQFWKDYLKHGLKFVVFKYIVLNKEYFTCKIKKELKFFYSLAVVNTTNVIYKKLNKSKVKNEK
;
A
#
# COMPACT_ATOMS: atom_id res chain seq x y z
N MET A 1 -9.88 26.18 -14.62
CA MET A 1 -10.00 26.52 -13.18
C MET A 1 -9.99 25.25 -12.36
N ARG A 2 -9.32 25.18 -11.22
CA ARG A 2 -9.41 24.01 -10.35
C ARG A 2 -10.81 23.87 -9.75
N LEU A 3 -11.37 22.66 -9.76
CA LEU A 3 -12.70 22.37 -9.17
C LEU A 3 -12.71 22.66 -7.65
N LEU A 4 -11.62 22.34 -6.95
CA LEU A 4 -11.44 22.59 -5.52
C LEU A 4 -10.25 23.54 -5.32
N LYS A 5 -10.47 24.64 -4.62
CA LYS A 5 -9.42 25.63 -4.30
C LYS A 5 -8.36 25.00 -3.35
N ASN A 6 -8.81 24.22 -2.36
CA ASN A 6 -7.93 23.57 -1.40
C ASN A 6 -7.56 22.14 -1.85
N LYS A 7 -6.26 21.87 -2.05
CA LYS A 7 -5.71 20.59 -2.43
C LYS A 7 -5.96 19.48 -1.39
N GLU A 8 -6.08 19.84 -0.14
CA GLU A 8 -6.32 18.93 0.98
C GLU A 8 -7.71 18.28 0.94
N LEU A 9 -8.64 18.86 0.18
CA LEU A 9 -9.99 18.34 0.01
C LEU A 9 -10.13 17.40 -1.21
N CYS A 10 -9.03 16.99 -1.84
CA CYS A 10 -9.06 16.16 -3.04
C CYS A 10 -8.11 14.97 -2.95
N CYS A 11 -8.65 13.75 -2.94
CA CYS A 11 -7.87 12.51 -2.99
C CYS A 11 -7.44 12.08 -4.41
N GLY A 12 -7.90 12.78 -5.47
CA GLY A 12 -7.54 12.48 -6.87
C GLY A 12 -8.22 11.23 -7.45
N CYS A 13 -9.39 10.86 -6.95
CA CYS A 13 -10.12 9.67 -7.37
C CYS A 13 -10.76 9.74 -8.77
N SER A 14 -10.80 10.90 -9.40
CA SER A 14 -11.29 11.14 -10.77
C SER A 14 -12.80 10.98 -10.99
N ILE A 15 -13.64 10.63 -9.99
CA ILE A 15 -15.09 10.45 -10.20
C ILE A 15 -15.81 11.70 -10.68
N CYS A 16 -15.32 12.90 -10.31
CA CYS A 16 -15.88 14.17 -10.76
C CYS A 16 -15.75 14.37 -12.29
N SER A 17 -14.67 13.85 -12.91
CA SER A 17 -14.52 13.89 -14.37
C SER A 17 -15.43 12.85 -15.06
N LEU A 18 -15.64 11.67 -14.45
CA LEU A 18 -16.50 10.62 -15.01
C LEU A 18 -17.99 10.99 -15.02
N ILE A 19 -18.44 11.74 -14.01
CA ILE A 19 -19.86 12.12 -13.91
C ILE A 19 -20.21 13.38 -14.71
N CYS A 20 -19.22 14.08 -15.25
CA CYS A 20 -19.44 15.33 -15.96
C CYS A 20 -20.15 15.09 -17.30
N PRO A 21 -21.42 15.52 -17.49
CA PRO A 21 -22.22 15.18 -18.67
C PRO A 21 -21.69 15.84 -19.96
N VAL A 22 -20.90 16.91 -19.83
CA VAL A 22 -20.33 17.67 -20.95
C VAL A 22 -18.79 17.56 -21.03
N ASN A 23 -18.20 16.60 -20.33
CA ASN A 23 -16.75 16.37 -20.29
C ASN A 23 -15.91 17.62 -20.02
N ALA A 24 -16.44 18.55 -19.21
CA ALA A 24 -15.77 19.81 -18.88
C ALA A 24 -14.61 19.67 -17.87
N ILE A 25 -14.36 18.46 -17.34
CA ILE A 25 -13.35 18.25 -16.30
C ILE A 25 -12.23 17.32 -16.82
N SER A 26 -11.03 17.88 -16.92
CA SER A 26 -9.77 17.12 -17.12
C SER A 26 -9.10 16.85 -15.79
N MET A 27 -8.32 15.76 -15.72
CA MET A 27 -7.47 15.44 -14.58
C MET A 27 -6.02 15.78 -14.93
N GLU A 28 -5.43 16.74 -14.23
CA GLU A 28 -4.13 17.30 -14.55
C GLU A 28 -3.14 17.15 -13.38
N LYS A 29 -1.87 16.89 -13.70
CA LYS A 29 -0.80 16.83 -12.71
C LYS A 29 -0.43 18.25 -12.23
N ASP A 30 -0.26 18.40 -10.94
CA ASP A 30 0.33 19.62 -10.37
C ASP A 30 1.87 19.55 -10.35
N ILE A 31 2.52 20.58 -9.81
CA ILE A 31 3.98 20.67 -9.70
C ILE A 31 4.61 19.57 -8.84
N GLU A 32 3.83 19.00 -7.91
CA GLU A 32 4.23 17.87 -7.07
C GLU A 32 3.95 16.50 -7.74
N GLY A 33 3.34 16.48 -8.92
CA GLY A 33 3.00 15.29 -9.70
C GLY A 33 1.68 14.61 -9.31
N PHE A 34 0.89 15.21 -8.41
CA PHE A 34 -0.42 14.69 -8.05
C PHE A 34 -1.50 15.15 -9.02
N ILE A 35 -2.48 14.27 -9.29
CA ILE A 35 -3.58 14.54 -10.22
C ILE A 35 -4.71 15.28 -9.50
N TYR A 36 -5.17 16.39 -10.11
CA TYR A 36 -6.30 17.20 -9.64
C TYR A 36 -7.29 17.50 -10.76
N PRO A 37 -8.60 17.69 -10.46
CA PRO A 37 -9.59 18.07 -11.45
C PRO A 37 -9.42 19.53 -11.86
N PHE A 38 -9.41 19.76 -13.17
CA PHE A 38 -9.38 21.08 -13.81
C PHE A 38 -10.64 21.28 -14.65
N VAL A 39 -11.37 22.38 -14.43
CA VAL A 39 -12.63 22.69 -15.12
C VAL A 39 -12.39 23.61 -16.29
N LYS A 40 -12.79 23.20 -17.49
CA LYS A 40 -12.85 24.03 -18.69
C LYS A 40 -14.13 24.87 -18.62
N LYS A 41 -13.99 26.17 -18.28
CA LYS A 41 -15.14 27.08 -18.01
C LYS A 41 -16.08 27.20 -19.19
N ASN A 42 -15.57 27.22 -20.41
CA ASN A 42 -16.34 27.34 -21.65
C ASN A 42 -17.21 26.12 -21.94
N LEU A 43 -16.97 24.96 -21.31
CA LEU A 43 -17.77 23.75 -21.44
C LEU A 43 -18.67 23.50 -20.23
N CYS A 44 -18.40 24.16 -19.11
CA CYS A 44 -19.10 23.90 -17.85
C CYS A 44 -20.51 24.52 -17.83
N ILE A 45 -21.54 23.69 -17.64
CA ILE A 45 -22.94 24.10 -17.52
C ILE A 45 -23.38 24.35 -16.08
N ASN A 46 -22.48 24.39 -15.13
CA ASN A 46 -22.70 24.66 -13.69
C ASN A 46 -23.75 23.75 -13.01
N CYS A 47 -23.89 22.49 -13.44
CA CYS A 47 -24.88 21.52 -12.91
C CYS A 47 -24.52 20.94 -11.53
N ASN A 48 -23.37 21.23 -10.96
CA ASN A 48 -22.84 20.81 -9.65
C ASN A 48 -22.71 19.29 -9.41
N LYS A 49 -23.05 18.40 -10.34
CA LYS A 49 -22.95 16.95 -10.19
C LYS A 49 -21.57 16.48 -9.71
N CYS A 50 -20.49 17.15 -10.15
CA CYS A 50 -19.11 16.85 -9.73
C CYS A 50 -18.83 17.17 -8.26
N LEU A 51 -19.54 18.12 -7.67
CA LEU A 51 -19.41 18.46 -6.25
C LEU A 51 -20.25 17.52 -5.39
N ASP A 52 -21.45 17.15 -5.86
CA ASP A 52 -22.40 16.30 -5.13
C ASP A 52 -21.89 14.85 -5.02
N ILE A 53 -21.19 14.36 -6.05
CA ILE A 53 -20.66 13.00 -6.05
C ILE A 53 -19.34 12.88 -5.27
N CYS A 54 -18.72 13.97 -4.82
CA CYS A 54 -17.40 13.95 -4.23
C CYS A 54 -17.37 13.13 -2.93
N SER A 55 -16.85 11.92 -3.00
CA SER A 55 -16.72 10.99 -1.87
C SER A 55 -15.94 11.57 -0.69
N PHE A 56 -14.94 12.42 -0.95
CA PHE A 56 -14.12 13.02 0.09
C PHE A 56 -14.89 14.04 0.95
N LYS A 57 -15.95 14.64 0.41
CA LYS A 57 -16.86 15.53 1.13
C LYS A 57 -17.98 14.81 1.87
N LYS A 58 -18.33 13.59 1.49
CA LYS A 58 -19.40 12.80 2.12
C LYS A 58 -18.94 12.18 3.43
N ASN A 59 -19.79 12.19 4.45
CA ASN A 59 -19.58 11.53 5.74
C ASN A 59 -20.57 10.37 5.93
N ASP A 60 -20.65 9.52 4.91
CA ASP A 60 -21.60 8.40 4.82
C ASP A 60 -20.97 7.05 5.17
N ILE A 61 -19.80 7.05 5.80
CA ILE A 61 -19.18 5.84 6.33
C ILE A 61 -19.77 5.55 7.70
N ILE A 62 -20.51 4.47 7.79
CA ILE A 62 -21.19 4.04 9.03
C ILE A 62 -20.21 3.20 9.86
N PRO A 63 -20.15 3.43 11.19
CA PRO A 63 -19.42 2.55 12.10
C PRO A 63 -19.91 1.11 12.01
N ILE A 64 -18.99 0.16 11.87
CA ILE A 64 -19.32 -1.25 11.65
C ILE A 64 -18.79 -2.10 12.81
N ASN A 65 -19.56 -3.12 13.21
CA ASN A 65 -19.03 -4.16 14.07
C ASN A 65 -18.23 -5.16 13.24
N GLN A 66 -16.90 -5.08 13.35
CA GLN A 66 -15.95 -5.82 12.53
C GLN A 66 -15.43 -7.04 13.25
N ASP A 67 -15.28 -8.15 12.54
CA ASP A 67 -14.41 -9.23 12.97
C ASP A 67 -12.96 -8.95 12.55
N ILE A 68 -12.03 -9.14 13.46
CA ILE A 68 -10.61 -8.83 13.26
C ILE A 68 -9.79 -10.09 13.41
N TYR A 69 -8.89 -10.33 12.45
CA TYR A 69 -8.04 -11.54 12.41
C TYR A 69 -6.59 -11.22 12.07
N GLY A 70 -5.68 -12.01 12.65
CA GLY A 70 -4.35 -12.22 12.12
C GLY A 70 -4.38 -13.42 11.17
N VAL A 71 -3.86 -13.25 9.94
CA VAL A 71 -4.01 -14.24 8.89
C VAL A 71 -2.68 -14.51 8.19
N ARG A 72 -2.42 -15.80 7.91
CA ARG A 72 -1.34 -16.26 7.01
C ARG A 72 -1.90 -17.28 6.03
N HIS A 73 -1.45 -17.21 4.78
CA HIS A 73 -1.73 -18.23 3.78
C HIS A 73 -1.04 -19.56 4.18
N LYS A 74 -1.71 -20.72 3.98
CA LYS A 74 -1.13 -22.04 4.31
C LYS A 74 0.10 -22.36 3.44
N LYS A 75 0.12 -21.93 2.17
CA LYS A 75 1.27 -22.10 1.27
C LYS A 75 2.31 -21.02 1.56
N ILE A 76 3.49 -21.41 2.05
CA ILE A 76 4.57 -20.48 2.43
C ILE A 76 5.06 -19.62 1.25
N GLN A 77 5.00 -20.15 0.02
CA GLN A 77 5.37 -19.40 -1.19
C GLN A 77 4.48 -18.15 -1.38
N GLU A 78 3.17 -18.27 -1.06
CA GLU A 78 2.22 -17.16 -1.13
C GLU A 78 2.50 -16.12 -0.04
N VAL A 79 2.89 -16.53 1.16
CA VAL A 79 3.34 -15.63 2.22
C VAL A 79 4.62 -14.90 1.78
N THR A 80 5.61 -15.62 1.27
CA THR A 80 6.92 -15.07 0.89
C THR A 80 6.82 -14.08 -0.26
N SER A 81 6.01 -14.36 -1.28
CA SER A 81 5.80 -13.49 -2.44
C SER A 81 4.88 -12.30 -2.15
N SER A 82 4.09 -12.33 -1.07
CA SER A 82 3.18 -11.25 -0.68
C SER A 82 3.88 -10.22 0.19
N ARG A 83 3.26 -9.04 0.37
CA ARG A 83 3.77 -8.01 1.29
C ARG A 83 3.69 -8.45 2.76
N SER A 84 2.61 -9.13 3.15
CA SER A 84 2.35 -9.59 4.52
C SER A 84 2.05 -11.10 4.54
N GLY A 85 0.99 -11.55 5.20
CA GLY A 85 0.61 -12.96 5.35
C GLY A 85 -0.03 -13.61 4.13
N GLY A 86 -0.21 -12.94 2.99
CA GLY A 86 -0.73 -13.55 1.75
C GLY A 86 -2.26 -13.49 1.58
N MET A 87 -3.00 -12.81 2.46
CA MET A 87 -4.47 -12.75 2.39
C MET A 87 -5.01 -12.21 1.07
N PHE A 88 -4.35 -11.24 0.43
CA PHE A 88 -4.79 -10.71 -0.87
C PHE A 88 -4.81 -11.80 -1.96
N THR A 89 -3.82 -12.68 -1.99
CA THR A 89 -3.79 -13.81 -2.95
C THR A 89 -5.00 -14.72 -2.79
N THR A 90 -5.44 -14.97 -1.56
CA THR A 90 -6.62 -15.79 -1.29
C THR A 90 -7.91 -15.15 -1.83
N LEU A 91 -8.04 -13.80 -1.73
CA LEU A 91 -9.16 -13.08 -2.34
C LEU A 91 -9.12 -13.12 -3.87
N VAL A 92 -7.92 -13.04 -4.46
CA VAL A 92 -7.71 -13.21 -5.91
C VAL A 92 -8.17 -14.60 -6.34
N ASP A 93 -7.69 -15.66 -5.67
CA ASP A 93 -8.04 -17.06 -5.99
C ASP A 93 -9.55 -17.31 -5.85
N TYR A 94 -10.19 -16.78 -4.79
CA TYR A 94 -11.65 -16.84 -4.63
C TYR A 94 -12.38 -16.17 -5.80
N THR A 95 -11.97 -14.97 -6.21
CA THR A 95 -12.63 -14.24 -7.28
C THR A 95 -12.45 -14.94 -8.64
N LEU A 96 -11.24 -15.41 -8.93
CA LEU A 96 -10.95 -16.15 -10.17
C LEU A 96 -11.70 -17.49 -10.22
N SER A 97 -11.91 -18.19 -9.09
CA SER A 97 -12.74 -19.40 -9.05
C SER A 97 -14.21 -19.17 -9.45
N LYS A 98 -14.67 -17.91 -9.40
CA LYS A 98 -15.98 -17.44 -9.90
C LYS A 98 -15.90 -16.88 -11.32
N GLN A 99 -14.81 -17.12 -12.08
CA GLN A 99 -14.53 -16.52 -13.38
C GLN A 99 -14.61 -14.98 -13.35
N GLY A 100 -14.17 -14.41 -12.21
CA GLY A 100 -14.23 -12.98 -11.94
C GLY A 100 -13.01 -12.22 -12.44
N ILE A 101 -13.07 -10.90 -12.26
CA ILE A 101 -12.07 -9.94 -12.70
C ILE A 101 -11.45 -9.26 -11.48
N ILE A 102 -10.14 -9.05 -11.54
CA ILE A 102 -9.37 -8.43 -10.47
C ILE A 102 -8.92 -7.04 -10.92
N TYR A 103 -9.14 -6.05 -10.07
CA TYR A 103 -8.63 -4.70 -10.24
C TYR A 103 -7.73 -4.31 -9.06
N GLY A 104 -6.53 -3.86 -9.34
CA GLY A 104 -5.56 -3.47 -8.32
C GLY A 104 -4.40 -2.66 -8.88
N ALA A 105 -3.57 -2.13 -7.98
CA ALA A 105 -2.41 -1.32 -8.35
C ALA A 105 -1.26 -2.18 -8.89
N GLY A 106 -0.90 -1.95 -10.14
CA GLY A 106 0.24 -2.57 -10.82
C GLY A 106 1.19 -1.52 -11.39
N TYR A 107 2.18 -1.97 -12.16
CA TYR A 107 3.11 -1.10 -12.85
C TYR A 107 2.75 -0.95 -14.35
N ALA A 108 2.92 0.27 -14.88
CA ALA A 108 2.96 0.57 -16.31
C ALA A 108 4.33 1.23 -16.59
N GLY A 109 5.34 0.41 -16.94
CA GLY A 109 6.73 0.76 -16.73
C GLY A 109 6.99 0.91 -15.23
N PHE A 110 7.47 2.08 -14.76
CA PHE A 110 7.55 2.38 -13.32
C PHE A 110 6.45 3.31 -12.81
N LYS A 111 5.48 3.70 -13.64
CA LYS A 111 4.28 4.40 -13.17
C LYS A 111 3.33 3.42 -12.49
N VAL A 112 2.73 3.84 -11.40
CA VAL A 112 1.74 3.02 -10.68
C VAL A 112 0.35 3.36 -11.20
N ALA A 113 -0.38 2.35 -11.66
CA ALA A 113 -1.75 2.49 -12.16
C ALA A 113 -2.61 1.28 -11.73
N HIS A 114 -3.90 1.48 -11.60
CA HIS A 114 -4.80 0.35 -11.48
C HIS A 114 -4.94 -0.36 -12.84
N LYS A 115 -4.96 -1.68 -12.81
CA LYS A 115 -5.03 -2.55 -13.98
C LYS A 115 -6.10 -3.62 -13.77
N ARG A 116 -6.58 -4.19 -14.86
CA ARG A 116 -7.59 -5.25 -14.93
C ARG A 116 -6.93 -6.58 -15.28
N PHE A 117 -7.24 -7.62 -14.53
CA PHE A 117 -6.71 -8.97 -14.72
C PHE A 117 -7.83 -10.00 -14.59
N ASP A 118 -7.74 -11.10 -15.34
CA ASP A 118 -8.69 -12.22 -15.34
C ASP A 118 -8.01 -13.59 -15.20
N ASN A 119 -6.70 -13.61 -15.00
CA ASN A 119 -5.92 -14.83 -14.79
C ASN A 119 -4.91 -14.69 -13.65
N LYS A 120 -4.49 -15.82 -13.09
CA LYS A 120 -3.65 -15.88 -11.89
C LYS A 120 -2.20 -15.46 -12.14
N SER A 121 -1.65 -15.74 -13.33
CA SER A 121 -0.26 -15.40 -13.66
C SER A 121 -0.05 -13.90 -13.65
N ASP A 122 -0.94 -13.16 -14.29
CA ASP A 122 -0.85 -11.70 -14.39
C ASP A 122 -1.15 -11.00 -13.06
N CYS A 123 -2.03 -11.60 -12.23
CA CYS A 123 -2.29 -11.10 -10.87
C CYS A 123 -1.05 -11.11 -9.95
N GLN A 124 0.05 -11.80 -10.32
CA GLN A 124 1.30 -11.73 -9.56
C GLN A 124 1.86 -10.30 -9.52
N GLU A 125 1.61 -9.50 -10.54
CA GLU A 125 2.00 -8.09 -10.59
C GLU A 125 1.35 -7.26 -9.46
N LEU A 126 0.17 -7.65 -8.99
CA LEU A 126 -0.55 -6.97 -7.91
C LEU A 126 0.07 -7.22 -6.52
N LYS A 127 0.88 -8.26 -6.37
CA LYS A 127 1.55 -8.56 -5.10
C LYS A 127 2.56 -7.47 -4.73
N GLY A 128 2.73 -7.26 -3.45
CA GLY A 128 3.57 -6.19 -2.92
C GLY A 128 2.91 -4.81 -2.99
N SER A 129 3.12 -3.99 -1.96
CA SER A 129 2.59 -2.63 -1.91
C SER A 129 3.37 -1.71 -2.84
N LYS A 130 2.66 -0.88 -3.60
CA LYS A 130 3.23 0.21 -4.39
C LYS A 130 2.97 1.52 -3.63
N TYR A 131 3.98 2.03 -2.94
CA TYR A 131 3.86 3.24 -2.11
C TYR A 131 3.96 4.51 -2.97
N VAL A 132 3.06 4.64 -3.94
CA VAL A 132 2.90 5.79 -4.84
C VAL A 132 1.42 5.94 -5.16
N GLN A 133 0.93 7.16 -5.39
CA GLN A 133 -0.43 7.35 -5.86
C GLN A 133 -0.63 6.61 -7.19
N SER A 134 -1.58 5.68 -7.23
CA SER A 134 -1.92 4.97 -8.46
C SER A 134 -2.92 5.76 -9.29
N ASP A 135 -2.77 5.73 -10.61
CA ASP A 135 -3.75 6.27 -11.55
C ASP A 135 -4.94 5.30 -11.68
N THR A 136 -6.16 5.83 -11.52
CA THR A 136 -7.42 5.07 -11.65
C THR A 136 -8.20 5.46 -12.90
N LYS A 137 -7.57 6.17 -13.85
CA LYS A 137 -8.24 6.65 -15.07
C LYS A 137 -8.91 5.52 -15.84
N GLY A 138 -10.22 5.64 -16.10
CA GLY A 138 -11.01 4.66 -16.85
C GLY A 138 -11.37 3.38 -16.09
N ILE A 139 -10.79 3.14 -14.91
CA ILE A 139 -10.96 1.88 -14.16
C ILE A 139 -12.40 1.72 -13.64
N TYR A 140 -13.00 2.79 -13.12
CA TYR A 140 -14.33 2.70 -12.54
C TYR A 140 -15.41 2.40 -13.59
N ASP A 141 -15.23 2.92 -14.82
CA ASP A 141 -16.12 2.59 -15.95
C ASP A 141 -15.96 1.13 -16.41
N LEU A 142 -14.72 0.63 -16.44
CA LEU A 142 -14.46 -0.79 -16.73
C LEU A 142 -15.11 -1.70 -15.68
N ILE A 143 -14.99 -1.37 -14.38
CA ILE A 143 -15.66 -2.11 -13.30
C ILE A 143 -17.17 -2.09 -13.48
N LYS A 144 -17.75 -0.92 -13.77
CA LYS A 144 -19.18 -0.80 -14.06
C LYS A 144 -19.62 -1.68 -15.22
N LYS A 145 -18.83 -1.72 -16.31
CA LYS A 145 -19.07 -2.59 -17.47
C LYS A 145 -18.99 -4.07 -17.12
N ASP A 146 -17.95 -4.50 -16.37
CA ASP A 146 -17.81 -5.91 -15.97
C ASP A 146 -18.96 -6.35 -15.04
N LEU A 147 -19.41 -5.50 -14.12
CA LEU A 147 -20.59 -5.77 -13.26
C LEU A 147 -21.87 -5.89 -14.08
N LYS A 148 -22.11 -5.02 -15.08
CA LYS A 148 -23.25 -5.12 -16.02
C LYS A 148 -23.22 -6.41 -16.83
N ASN A 149 -22.03 -6.90 -17.17
CA ASN A 149 -21.81 -8.19 -17.80
C ASN A 149 -21.88 -9.37 -16.80
N ASN A 150 -22.45 -9.15 -15.62
CA ASN A 150 -22.67 -10.15 -14.58
C ASN A 150 -21.38 -10.83 -14.06
N LYS A 151 -20.20 -10.22 -14.22
CA LYS A 151 -18.92 -10.74 -13.73
C LYS A 151 -18.75 -10.47 -12.23
N TRP A 152 -18.12 -11.40 -11.53
CA TRP A 152 -17.54 -11.11 -10.22
C TRP A 152 -16.37 -10.14 -10.38
N VAL A 153 -16.27 -9.16 -9.49
CA VAL A 153 -15.20 -8.15 -9.52
C VAL A 153 -14.59 -8.01 -8.14
N LEU A 154 -13.27 -8.14 -8.03
CA LEU A 154 -12.50 -7.72 -6.87
C LEU A 154 -11.81 -6.38 -7.19
N PHE A 155 -12.13 -5.35 -6.45
CA PHE A 155 -11.39 -4.08 -6.49
C PHE A 155 -10.58 -3.89 -5.22
N SER A 156 -9.25 -3.75 -5.35
CA SER A 156 -8.34 -3.44 -4.24
C SER A 156 -7.73 -2.06 -4.42
N GLY A 157 -7.87 -1.19 -3.42
CA GLY A 157 -7.36 0.18 -3.46
C GLY A 157 -7.16 0.79 -2.07
N THR A 158 -6.72 2.04 -2.03
CA THR A 158 -6.73 2.81 -0.77
C THR A 158 -8.17 3.07 -0.32
N PRO A 159 -8.44 3.33 0.97
CA PRO A 159 -9.80 3.54 1.45
C PRO A 159 -10.55 4.65 0.69
N CYS A 160 -9.86 5.73 0.35
CA CYS A 160 -10.45 6.83 -0.43
C CYS A 160 -10.81 6.42 -1.87
N GLN A 161 -10.03 5.52 -2.50
CA GLN A 161 -10.36 4.97 -3.83
C GLN A 161 -11.53 4.01 -3.77
N VAL A 162 -11.57 3.13 -2.76
CA VAL A 162 -12.68 2.19 -2.54
C VAL A 162 -13.98 2.94 -2.27
N HIS A 163 -13.97 3.93 -1.38
CA HIS A 163 -15.14 4.77 -1.12
C HIS A 163 -15.59 5.53 -2.38
N SER A 164 -14.64 6.05 -3.17
CA SER A 164 -14.98 6.74 -4.41
C SER A 164 -15.68 5.82 -5.43
N LEU A 165 -15.20 4.57 -5.56
CA LEU A 165 -15.86 3.57 -6.39
C LEU A 165 -17.26 3.23 -5.87
N SER A 166 -17.40 3.02 -4.57
CA SER A 166 -18.70 2.75 -3.94
C SER A 166 -19.72 3.87 -4.23
N VAL A 167 -19.32 5.13 -4.05
CA VAL A 167 -20.17 6.29 -4.36
C VAL A 167 -20.49 6.38 -5.86
N TYR A 168 -19.53 6.08 -6.74
CA TYR A 168 -19.75 6.08 -8.18
C TYR A 168 -20.76 5.01 -8.62
N LEU A 169 -20.76 3.86 -7.96
CA LEU A 169 -21.60 2.71 -8.27
C LEU A 169 -22.90 2.63 -7.43
N GLN A 170 -23.25 3.63 -6.61
CA GLN A 170 -24.38 3.58 -5.66
C GLN A 170 -25.74 3.23 -6.31
N LYS A 171 -25.90 3.46 -7.61
CA LYS A 171 -27.13 3.14 -8.38
C LYS A 171 -27.02 1.82 -9.17
N GLU A 172 -25.91 1.11 -9.09
CA GLU A 172 -25.65 -0.12 -9.83
C GLU A 172 -25.85 -1.37 -8.96
N ASN A 173 -26.04 -2.52 -9.58
CA ASN A 173 -26.04 -3.79 -8.85
C ASN A 173 -24.62 -4.20 -8.46
N THR A 174 -24.30 -4.07 -7.18
CA THR A 174 -22.96 -4.36 -6.63
C THR A 174 -22.86 -5.69 -5.88
N LYS A 175 -23.85 -6.60 -6.02
CA LYS A 175 -23.83 -7.91 -5.33
C LYS A 175 -22.57 -8.72 -5.63
N LYS A 176 -22.07 -8.67 -6.87
CA LYS A 176 -20.84 -9.37 -7.31
C LYS A 176 -19.56 -8.52 -7.18
N LEU A 177 -19.60 -7.32 -6.60
CA LEU A 177 -18.44 -6.48 -6.33
C LEU A 177 -17.89 -6.79 -4.95
N ILE A 178 -16.62 -7.15 -4.87
CA ILE A 178 -15.86 -7.32 -3.64
C ILE A 178 -14.95 -6.10 -3.49
N LEU A 179 -15.15 -5.36 -2.42
CA LEU A 179 -14.35 -4.18 -2.09
C LEU A 179 -13.29 -4.54 -1.04
N CYS A 180 -12.02 -4.37 -1.40
CA CYS A 180 -10.89 -4.60 -0.52
C CYS A 180 -10.07 -3.32 -0.34
N ASP A 181 -10.10 -2.71 0.85
CA ASP A 181 -9.25 -1.57 1.14
C ASP A 181 -8.04 -1.93 2.01
N LEU A 182 -7.21 -0.94 2.27
CA LEU A 182 -5.94 -1.10 2.95
C LEU A 182 -5.86 -0.22 4.21
N VAL A 183 -5.14 -0.67 5.24
CA VAL A 183 -4.64 0.22 6.29
C VAL A 183 -3.57 1.11 5.66
N CYS A 184 -3.89 2.39 5.43
CA CYS A 184 -3.14 3.31 4.58
C CYS A 184 -2.49 4.43 5.39
N HIS A 185 -1.17 4.64 5.18
CA HIS A 185 -0.44 5.78 5.75
C HIS A 185 -0.61 7.08 4.93
N GLY A 186 -0.82 6.93 3.63
CA GLY A 186 -0.87 8.02 2.66
C GLY A 186 -0.24 7.61 1.34
N VAL A 187 -0.39 8.44 0.32
CA VAL A 187 0.15 8.15 -1.02
C VAL A 187 1.25 9.16 -1.39
N PRO A 188 2.48 8.67 -1.62
CA PRO A 188 3.59 9.47 -2.13
C PRO A 188 3.38 9.99 -3.56
N SER A 189 4.14 11.05 -3.88
CA SER A 189 4.18 11.69 -5.18
C SER A 189 4.69 10.76 -6.28
N PRO A 190 3.95 10.59 -7.40
CA PRO A 190 4.43 9.88 -8.57
C PRO A 190 5.70 10.51 -9.18
N LYS A 191 5.80 11.86 -9.15
CA LYS A 191 6.97 12.57 -9.69
C LYS A 191 8.25 12.24 -8.91
N ILE A 192 8.19 12.24 -7.58
CA ILE A 192 9.34 11.86 -6.74
C ILE A 192 9.76 10.41 -7.02
N TRP A 193 8.80 9.50 -7.23
CA TRP A 193 9.11 8.10 -7.55
C TRP A 193 9.77 7.96 -8.92
N GLU A 194 9.24 8.61 -9.95
CA GLU A 194 9.82 8.60 -11.29
C GLU A 194 11.27 9.16 -11.27
N ASP A 195 11.50 10.26 -10.55
CA ASP A 195 12.84 10.85 -10.42
C ASP A 195 13.76 9.99 -9.52
N TYR A 196 13.19 9.22 -8.59
CA TYR A 196 13.97 8.30 -7.77
C TYR A 196 14.48 7.10 -8.57
N ILE A 197 13.68 6.53 -9.48
CA ILE A 197 14.14 5.52 -10.43
C ILE A 197 15.33 6.06 -11.24
N LYS A 198 15.20 7.24 -11.85
CA LYS A 198 16.27 7.90 -12.61
C LYS A 198 17.54 8.16 -11.77
N TYR A 199 17.34 8.53 -10.50
CA TYR A 199 18.46 8.71 -9.56
C TYR A 199 19.23 7.40 -9.33
N ILE A 200 18.53 6.27 -9.16
CA ILE A 200 19.15 4.95 -9.00
C ILE A 200 19.89 4.56 -10.29
N GLU A 201 19.26 4.73 -11.45
CA GLU A 201 19.88 4.45 -12.76
C GLU A 201 21.16 5.25 -12.97
N LYS A 202 21.10 6.57 -12.76
CA LYS A 202 22.27 7.45 -12.88
C LYS A 202 23.38 7.10 -11.89
N LYS A 203 23.02 6.75 -10.64
CA LYS A 203 23.99 6.39 -9.59
C LYS A 203 24.77 5.12 -9.91
N HIS A 204 24.14 4.19 -10.62
CA HIS A 204 24.72 2.86 -10.91
C HIS A 204 25.15 2.69 -12.35
N ASP A 205 24.94 3.69 -13.21
CA ASP A 205 25.15 3.65 -14.66
C ASP A 205 24.52 2.41 -15.31
N ASP A 206 23.26 2.14 -14.94
CA ASP A 206 22.53 0.94 -15.35
C ASP A 206 21.03 1.17 -15.28
N THR A 207 20.26 0.44 -16.08
CA THR A 207 18.80 0.56 -16.15
C THR A 207 18.12 -0.30 -15.08
N VAL A 208 17.13 0.26 -14.37
CA VAL A 208 16.29 -0.47 -13.44
C VAL A 208 15.26 -1.29 -14.23
N ILE A 209 15.20 -2.60 -13.99
CA ILE A 209 14.21 -3.51 -14.60
C ILE A 209 13.14 -4.01 -13.62
N ASN A 210 13.40 -3.92 -12.32
CA ASN A 210 12.42 -4.26 -11.30
C ASN A 210 12.63 -3.41 -10.04
N ALA A 211 11.54 -3.06 -9.36
CA ALA A 211 11.55 -2.28 -8.12
C ALA A 211 10.60 -2.89 -7.09
N ASN A 212 11.09 -3.05 -5.87
CA ASN A 212 10.31 -3.50 -4.73
C ASN A 212 10.41 -2.47 -3.59
N PHE A 213 9.30 -1.90 -3.17
CA PHE A 213 9.26 -0.90 -2.09
C PHE A 213 9.58 -1.46 -0.70
N ARG A 214 9.41 -2.76 -0.51
CA ARG A 214 9.69 -3.43 0.77
C ARG A 214 10.10 -4.87 0.53
N ASP A 215 11.39 -5.08 0.32
CA ASP A 215 11.95 -6.39 0.09
C ASP A 215 12.01 -7.21 1.38
N LYS A 216 11.37 -8.39 1.36
CA LYS A 216 11.34 -9.31 2.50
C LYS A 216 12.60 -10.18 2.66
N GLU A 217 13.59 -10.05 1.80
CA GLU A 217 14.83 -10.80 1.90
C GLU A 217 15.48 -10.66 3.29
N TYR A 218 15.34 -9.47 3.89
CA TYR A 218 15.87 -9.17 5.21
C TYR A 218 14.85 -9.27 6.36
N GLY A 219 13.72 -9.96 6.11
CA GLY A 219 12.63 -10.09 7.05
C GLY A 219 11.48 -9.09 6.82
N TRP A 220 10.29 -9.48 7.25
CA TRP A 220 9.08 -8.69 7.08
C TRP A 220 9.08 -7.37 7.86
N ASN A 221 9.71 -7.35 9.04
CA ASN A 221 9.82 -6.17 9.90
C ASN A 221 10.82 -5.13 9.38
N THR A 222 11.58 -5.42 8.32
CA THR A 222 12.49 -4.47 7.69
C THR A 222 11.81 -3.68 6.58
N HIS A 223 12.36 -2.50 6.27
CA HIS A 223 11.84 -1.59 5.26
C HIS A 223 12.97 -1.13 4.33
N TYR A 224 13.39 -2.01 3.40
CA TYR A 224 14.33 -1.62 2.36
C TYR A 224 13.66 -1.66 1.00
N GLU A 225 13.89 -0.62 0.19
CA GLU A 225 13.62 -0.72 -1.24
C GLU A 225 14.73 -1.52 -1.91
N SER A 226 14.38 -2.30 -2.91
CA SER A 226 15.35 -2.96 -3.76
C SER A 226 15.04 -2.75 -5.23
N PHE A 227 16.11 -2.65 -6.03
CA PHE A 227 16.04 -2.44 -7.48
C PHE A 227 16.92 -3.48 -8.17
N VAL A 228 16.39 -4.12 -9.20
CA VAL A 228 17.17 -5.02 -10.04
C VAL A 228 17.68 -4.23 -11.25
N LEU A 229 18.97 -4.24 -11.46
CA LEU A 229 19.67 -3.55 -12.56
C LEU A 229 19.91 -4.51 -13.73
N SER A 230 19.76 -4.03 -14.99
CA SER A 230 19.73 -4.86 -16.19
C SER A 230 21.08 -5.47 -16.55
N LYS A 231 22.14 -4.63 -16.67
CA LYS A 231 23.48 -5.05 -17.16
C LYS A 231 24.11 -6.11 -16.26
N LYS A 232 24.00 -5.93 -14.94
CA LYS A 232 24.71 -6.76 -13.95
C LYS A 232 23.79 -7.79 -13.28
N LYS A 233 22.49 -7.85 -13.63
CA LYS A 233 21.44 -8.58 -12.90
C LYS A 233 21.58 -8.42 -11.39
N ARG A 234 22.16 -7.29 -10.98
CA ARG A 234 22.52 -6.97 -9.59
C ARG A 234 21.33 -6.32 -8.89
N LYS A 235 21.07 -6.77 -7.69
CA LYS A 235 20.09 -6.16 -6.78
C LYS A 235 20.78 -5.08 -5.95
N VAL A 236 20.29 -3.86 -6.01
CA VAL A 236 20.74 -2.75 -5.16
C VAL A 236 19.66 -2.39 -4.16
N LYS A 237 20.09 -2.02 -2.96
CA LYS A 237 19.25 -1.75 -1.81
C LYS A 237 19.40 -0.30 -1.36
N THR A 238 18.29 0.32 -0.97
CA THR A 238 18.26 1.70 -0.47
C THR A 238 17.11 1.90 0.50
N GLU A 239 17.05 3.06 1.14
CA GLU A 239 16.00 3.42 2.08
C GLU A 239 15.57 4.90 1.98
N TYR A 240 16.06 5.64 0.97
CA TYR A 240 15.84 7.10 0.90
C TYR A 240 14.40 7.46 0.56
N PHE A 241 13.75 6.73 -0.35
CA PHE A 241 12.36 6.97 -0.69
C PHE A 241 11.46 6.67 0.52
N ARG A 242 11.73 5.58 1.23
CA ARG A 242 11.04 5.25 2.48
C ARG A 242 11.17 6.36 3.53
N GLU A 243 12.39 6.90 3.72
CA GLU A 243 12.62 7.99 4.69
C GLU A 243 11.83 9.25 4.32
N LEU A 244 11.81 9.62 3.03
CA LEU A 244 10.99 10.74 2.55
C LEU A 244 9.49 10.47 2.80
N PHE A 245 9.04 9.23 2.60
CA PHE A 245 7.66 8.79 2.83
C PHE A 245 7.29 8.81 4.32
N LEU A 246 8.06 8.16 5.18
CA LEU A 246 7.75 8.04 6.60
C LEU A 246 7.90 9.36 7.38
N ARG A 247 8.74 10.28 6.87
CA ARG A 247 8.86 11.65 7.38
C ARG A 247 7.81 12.59 6.80
N ASN A 248 6.87 12.07 6.02
CA ASN A 248 5.73 12.81 5.47
C ASN A 248 6.10 14.00 4.56
N PHE A 249 7.26 14.01 3.91
CA PHE A 249 7.63 15.06 2.97
C PHE A 249 6.88 15.00 1.63
N ILE A 250 6.60 13.77 1.17
CA ILE A 250 6.19 13.49 -0.20
C ILE A 250 4.74 12.99 -0.33
N LEU A 251 3.96 13.08 0.75
CA LEU A 251 2.56 12.68 0.75
C LEU A 251 1.68 13.69 0.02
N ARG A 252 0.60 13.16 -0.57
CA ARG A 252 -0.49 13.98 -1.10
C ARG A 252 -1.09 14.85 0.01
N PRO A 253 -1.37 16.15 -0.23
CA PRO A 253 -1.90 17.06 0.78
C PRO A 253 -3.16 16.54 1.50
N SER A 254 -4.08 15.89 0.79
CA SER A 254 -5.29 15.32 1.40
C SER A 254 -5.04 14.16 2.37
N CYS A 255 -3.86 13.56 2.38
CA CYS A 255 -3.52 12.50 3.33
C CYS A 255 -3.34 13.03 4.75
N TYR A 256 -2.97 14.31 4.92
CA TYR A 256 -2.83 14.92 6.25
C TYR A 256 -4.17 15.20 6.95
N ASN A 257 -5.27 15.26 6.17
CA ASN A 257 -6.64 15.43 6.66
C ASN A 257 -7.52 14.21 6.31
N CYS A 258 -6.92 13.01 6.31
CA CYS A 258 -7.57 11.80 5.84
C CYS A 258 -8.61 11.30 6.83
N LYS A 259 -9.89 11.28 6.43
CA LYS A 259 -11.01 10.80 7.24
C LYS A 259 -11.07 9.26 7.40
N TYR A 260 -10.20 8.52 6.70
CA TYR A 260 -10.19 7.06 6.72
C TYR A 260 -9.14 6.47 7.69
N CYS A 261 -8.48 7.30 8.51
CA CYS A 261 -7.49 6.85 9.49
C CYS A 261 -8.17 6.43 10.82
N ASN A 262 -9.08 5.47 10.73
CA ASN A 262 -9.86 4.94 11.83
C ASN A 262 -10.27 3.48 11.53
N PHE A 263 -11.19 2.92 12.30
CA PHE A 263 -11.73 1.58 12.08
C PHE A 263 -12.97 1.56 11.18
N ASP A 264 -13.59 2.71 10.87
CA ASP A 264 -14.77 2.76 10.03
C ASP A 264 -14.39 2.60 8.56
N ARG A 265 -14.99 1.62 7.89
CA ARG A 265 -14.62 1.18 6.55
C ARG A 265 -15.84 1.11 5.64
N CYS A 266 -15.62 1.39 4.36
CA CYS A 266 -16.62 1.23 3.31
C CYS A 266 -16.34 0.01 2.40
N SER A 267 -15.40 -0.85 2.78
CA SER A 267 -15.03 -2.08 2.07
C SER A 267 -15.65 -3.32 2.71
N ASP A 268 -15.68 -4.44 1.97
CA ASP A 268 -16.06 -5.74 2.52
C ASP A 268 -14.94 -6.30 3.41
N ILE A 269 -13.68 -6.11 3.00
CA ILE A 269 -12.48 -6.58 3.68
C ILE A 269 -11.42 -5.49 3.68
N THR A 270 -10.79 -5.25 4.84
CA THR A 270 -9.62 -4.38 4.98
C THR A 270 -8.37 -5.21 5.23
N LEU A 271 -7.28 -4.90 4.55
CA LEU A 271 -6.00 -5.55 4.72
C LEU A 271 -4.93 -4.60 5.24
N GLY A 272 -4.03 -5.12 6.09
CA GLY A 272 -2.85 -4.41 6.57
C GLY A 272 -1.73 -5.34 6.98
N ASP A 273 -0.58 -4.76 7.32
CA ASP A 273 0.44 -5.46 8.09
C ASP A 273 -0.03 -5.53 9.55
N PHE A 274 0.04 -6.68 10.20
CA PHE A 274 -0.36 -6.82 11.60
C PHE A 274 0.81 -6.50 12.54
N TRP A 275 1.13 -5.21 12.69
CA TRP A 275 2.12 -4.78 13.67
C TRP A 275 1.63 -5.01 15.10
N GLY A 276 2.48 -5.63 15.93
CA GLY A 276 2.12 -6.01 17.29
C GLY A 276 1.25 -7.27 17.35
N TRP A 277 1.34 -8.13 16.34
CA TRP A 277 0.63 -9.41 16.27
C TRP A 277 0.89 -10.28 17.51
N GLU A 278 2.05 -10.17 18.14
CA GLU A 278 2.48 -10.91 19.32
C GLU A 278 1.53 -10.72 20.53
N LYS A 279 0.75 -9.63 20.54
CA LYS A 279 -0.25 -9.35 21.58
C LYS A 279 -1.48 -10.24 21.49
N SER A 280 -1.75 -10.86 20.36
CA SER A 280 -2.95 -11.65 20.10
C SER A 280 -2.69 -13.05 19.61
N LEU A 281 -1.52 -13.31 19.03
CA LEU A 281 -1.19 -14.55 18.35
C LEU A 281 -0.02 -15.24 19.04
N PRO A 282 0.04 -16.60 19.00
CA PRO A 282 1.17 -17.33 19.56
C PRO A 282 2.47 -17.04 18.81
N HIS A 283 3.59 -17.07 19.52
CA HIS A 283 4.91 -16.70 18.96
C HIS A 283 5.31 -17.51 17.73
N ASN A 284 4.89 -18.77 17.61
CA ASN A 284 5.18 -19.61 16.46
C ASN A 284 4.39 -19.21 15.19
N PHE A 285 3.37 -18.35 15.29
CA PHE A 285 2.55 -17.95 14.15
C PHE A 285 3.34 -17.19 13.07
N ASN A 286 4.44 -16.51 13.41
CA ASN A 286 5.32 -15.80 12.48
C ASN A 286 6.81 -15.98 12.85
N SER A 287 7.21 -17.17 13.31
CA SER A 287 8.59 -17.48 13.72
C SER A 287 9.60 -17.31 12.58
N ASP A 288 9.15 -17.47 11.33
CA ASP A 288 9.95 -17.28 10.11
C ASP A 288 10.10 -15.81 9.69
N ASN A 289 9.48 -14.87 10.40
CA ASN A 289 9.48 -13.43 10.09
C ASN A 289 9.08 -13.10 8.63
N LYS A 290 8.13 -13.86 8.05
CA LYS A 290 7.63 -13.63 6.69
C LYS A 290 6.35 -12.80 6.66
N GLY A 291 5.73 -12.54 7.82
CA GLY A 291 4.65 -11.58 8.00
C GLY A 291 3.27 -12.17 8.26
N VAL A 292 2.45 -11.35 8.89
CA VAL A 292 1.05 -11.62 9.25
C VAL A 292 0.18 -10.53 8.65
N SER A 293 -0.86 -10.90 7.91
CA SER A 293 -1.88 -9.96 7.44
C SER A 293 -2.84 -9.62 8.58
N LEU A 294 -3.04 -8.33 8.84
CA LEU A 294 -4.19 -7.83 9.59
C LEU A 294 -5.39 -7.82 8.64
N VAL A 295 -6.49 -8.42 9.08
CA VAL A 295 -7.71 -8.53 8.28
C VAL A 295 -8.89 -8.03 9.10
N PHE A 296 -9.63 -7.05 8.57
CA PHE A 296 -10.96 -6.70 9.06
C PHE A 296 -11.99 -7.26 8.10
N VAL A 297 -12.99 -7.93 8.64
CA VAL A 297 -14.16 -8.40 7.92
C VAL A 297 -15.30 -7.45 8.28
N ASN A 298 -15.68 -6.60 7.32
CA ASN A 298 -16.47 -5.40 7.58
C ASN A 298 -17.96 -5.57 7.29
N THR A 299 -18.33 -6.46 6.37
CA THR A 299 -19.72 -6.64 5.91
C THR A 299 -20.14 -8.10 6.00
N GLU A 300 -21.44 -8.37 5.90
CA GLU A 300 -21.96 -9.74 5.84
C GLU A 300 -21.42 -10.47 4.59
N LYS A 301 -21.32 -9.78 3.44
CA LYS A 301 -20.68 -10.34 2.25
C LYS A 301 -19.19 -10.66 2.52
N GLY A 302 -18.46 -9.79 3.23
CA GLY A 302 -17.10 -10.03 3.68
C GLY A 302 -17.00 -11.28 4.56
N LYS A 303 -17.96 -11.54 5.46
CA LYS A 303 -18.01 -12.75 6.28
C LYS A 303 -18.19 -13.99 5.43
N GLN A 304 -19.14 -14.00 4.51
CA GLN A 304 -19.37 -15.13 3.60
C GLN A 304 -18.13 -15.47 2.78
N ILE A 305 -17.42 -14.44 2.27
CA ILE A 305 -16.15 -14.62 1.56
C ILE A 305 -15.10 -15.20 2.49
N PHE A 306 -14.94 -14.65 3.70
CA PHE A 306 -13.96 -15.11 4.67
C PHE A 306 -14.18 -16.58 5.05
N GLU A 307 -15.43 -16.98 5.31
CA GLU A 307 -15.79 -18.39 5.57
C GLU A 307 -15.38 -19.30 4.40
N SER A 308 -15.65 -18.88 3.15
CA SER A 308 -15.34 -19.67 1.95
C SER A 308 -13.83 -19.91 1.75
N ILE A 309 -12.97 -19.01 2.27
CA ILE A 309 -11.51 -19.07 2.08
C ILE A 309 -10.75 -19.60 3.30
N LYS A 310 -11.40 -19.91 4.41
CA LYS A 310 -10.77 -20.44 5.65
C LYS A 310 -9.91 -21.67 5.41
N LYS A 311 -10.28 -22.51 4.45
CA LYS A 311 -9.53 -23.71 4.08
C LYS A 311 -8.10 -23.41 3.59
N ASP A 312 -7.85 -22.24 3.02
CA ASP A 312 -6.58 -21.85 2.40
C ASP A 312 -5.67 -21.04 3.33
N ILE A 313 -6.17 -20.67 4.52
CA ILE A 313 -5.49 -19.77 5.47
C ILE A 313 -5.37 -20.39 6.87
N GLN A 314 -4.35 -19.96 7.59
CA GLN A 314 -4.30 -20.00 9.06
C GLN A 314 -4.76 -18.66 9.58
N TYR A 315 -5.63 -18.63 10.58
CA TYR A 315 -6.16 -17.39 11.13
C TYR A 315 -6.40 -17.51 12.62
N ILE A 316 -6.27 -16.39 13.32
CA ILE A 316 -6.56 -16.25 14.75
C ILE A 316 -7.35 -14.96 14.96
N LYS A 317 -8.43 -15.03 15.73
CA LYS A 317 -9.27 -13.87 16.06
C LYS A 317 -8.49 -12.91 16.93
N SER A 318 -8.63 -11.62 16.67
CA SER A 318 -8.06 -10.53 17.42
C SER A 318 -9.12 -9.47 17.74
N ASN A 319 -8.72 -8.30 18.23
CA ASN A 319 -9.61 -7.21 18.57
C ASN A 319 -8.98 -5.84 18.27
N LYS A 320 -9.78 -4.77 18.34
CA LYS A 320 -9.33 -3.39 18.06
C LYS A 320 -8.15 -2.97 18.96
N LYS A 321 -8.15 -3.35 20.25
CA LYS A 321 -7.10 -2.99 21.21
C LYS A 321 -5.73 -3.55 20.81
N ASN A 322 -5.69 -4.80 20.34
CA ASN A 322 -4.44 -5.51 20.03
C ASN A 322 -3.88 -5.16 18.65
N CYS A 323 -4.73 -4.74 17.70
CA CYS A 323 -4.32 -4.42 16.34
C CYS A 323 -4.14 -2.93 16.06
N ILE A 324 -4.35 -2.08 17.09
CA ILE A 324 -4.29 -0.63 16.91
C ILE A 324 -2.88 -0.17 16.53
N GLN A 325 -2.78 0.57 15.44
CA GLN A 325 -1.55 1.15 14.92
C GLN A 325 -1.79 2.60 14.48
N LYS A 326 -0.72 3.37 14.24
CA LYS A 326 -0.80 4.83 14.00
C LYS A 326 -1.83 5.19 12.92
N GLN A 327 -1.88 4.44 11.83
CA GLN A 327 -2.78 4.67 10.68
C GLN A 327 -4.26 4.35 10.96
N LEU A 328 -4.57 3.77 12.13
CA LEU A 328 -5.93 3.50 12.61
C LEU A 328 -6.36 4.47 13.72
N LYS A 329 -5.49 5.42 14.10
CA LYS A 329 -5.76 6.42 15.14
C LYS A 329 -5.96 7.82 14.58
N SER A 330 -5.09 8.21 13.65
CA SER A 330 -5.03 9.56 13.10
C SER A 330 -4.36 9.61 11.74
N PRO A 331 -4.64 10.64 10.93
CA PRO A 331 -3.87 10.96 9.74
C PRO A 331 -2.37 11.16 10.06
N PRO A 332 -1.49 11.03 9.05
CA PRO A 332 -0.09 11.40 9.22
C PRO A 332 0.04 12.88 9.56
N GLU A 333 0.94 13.21 10.47
CA GLU A 333 1.23 14.59 10.83
C GLU A 333 1.83 15.36 9.65
N HIS A 334 1.40 16.59 9.47
CA HIS A 334 2.00 17.49 8.47
C HIS A 334 3.44 17.83 8.90
N ASN A 335 4.41 17.57 8.05
CA ASN A 335 5.79 17.94 8.35
C ASN A 335 5.99 19.44 8.14
N HIS A 336 6.40 20.17 9.17
CA HIS A 336 6.61 21.61 9.12
C HIS A 336 7.65 22.07 8.07
N LYS A 337 8.56 21.20 7.66
CA LYS A 337 9.56 21.45 6.60
C LYS A 337 9.08 21.06 5.20
N ARG A 338 7.84 20.57 5.03
CA ARG A 338 7.34 20.07 3.74
C ARG A 338 7.37 21.15 2.65
N GLU A 339 6.92 22.34 2.95
CA GLU A 339 6.91 23.43 1.95
C GLU A 339 8.33 23.80 1.49
N GLN A 340 9.28 23.90 2.44
CA GLN A 340 10.67 24.17 2.11
C GLN A 340 11.30 23.00 1.34
N PHE A 341 10.97 21.74 1.70
CA PHE A 341 11.39 20.56 0.96
C PHE A 341 10.97 20.62 -0.52
N TRP A 342 9.71 20.98 -0.80
CA TRP A 342 9.23 21.08 -2.18
C TRP A 342 9.84 22.24 -2.94
N LYS A 343 10.08 23.40 -2.31
CA LYS A 343 10.82 24.52 -2.91
C LYS A 343 12.24 24.08 -3.30
N ASP A 344 12.94 23.43 -2.39
CA ASP A 344 14.30 22.93 -2.63
C ASP A 344 14.33 21.83 -3.71
N TYR A 345 13.35 20.91 -3.70
CA TYR A 345 13.25 19.89 -4.71
C TYR A 345 13.03 20.46 -6.12
N LEU A 346 12.12 21.41 -6.26
CA LEU A 346 11.82 22.04 -7.55
C LEU A 346 13.02 22.86 -8.08
N LYS A 347 13.81 23.44 -7.19
CA LYS A 347 15.00 24.24 -7.54
C LYS A 347 16.25 23.39 -7.79
N HIS A 348 16.49 22.37 -6.98
CA HIS A 348 17.78 21.65 -6.93
C HIS A 348 17.68 20.16 -7.25
N GLY A 349 16.46 19.61 -7.38
CA GLY A 349 16.19 18.21 -7.71
C GLY A 349 16.36 17.24 -6.55
N LEU A 350 16.11 15.95 -6.86
CA LEU A 350 15.98 14.88 -5.85
C LEU A 350 17.28 14.64 -5.07
N LYS A 351 18.45 14.64 -5.74
CA LYS A 351 19.74 14.37 -5.09
C LYS A 351 20.01 15.34 -3.94
N PHE A 352 19.69 16.61 -4.15
CA PHE A 352 19.87 17.67 -3.13
C PHE A 352 18.97 17.45 -1.92
N VAL A 353 17.67 17.18 -2.13
CA VAL A 353 16.74 17.03 -1.02
C VAL A 353 17.00 15.71 -0.24
N VAL A 354 17.39 14.64 -0.90
CA VAL A 354 17.83 13.42 -0.22
C VAL A 354 19.04 13.71 0.68
N PHE A 355 20.03 14.40 0.17
CA PHE A 355 21.20 14.77 0.96
C PHE A 355 20.83 15.66 2.14
N LYS A 356 20.12 16.79 1.91
CA LYS A 356 19.77 17.79 2.92
C LYS A 356 18.83 17.25 4.00
N TYR A 357 17.76 16.53 3.60
CA TYR A 357 16.68 16.14 4.52
C TYR A 357 16.82 14.74 5.09
N ILE A 358 17.63 13.87 4.47
CA ILE A 358 17.85 12.50 4.95
C ILE A 358 19.28 12.33 5.41
N VAL A 359 20.29 12.48 4.54
CA VAL A 359 21.68 12.12 4.86
C VAL A 359 22.26 13.02 5.97
N LEU A 360 22.06 14.34 5.89
CA LEU A 360 22.52 15.30 6.92
C LEU A 360 21.65 15.32 8.18
N ASN A 361 20.57 14.56 8.23
CA ASN A 361 19.69 14.55 9.40
C ASN A 361 20.30 13.73 10.54
N LYS A 362 20.58 14.38 11.68
CA LYS A 362 21.20 13.75 12.87
C LYS A 362 20.41 12.56 13.38
N GLU A 363 19.07 12.61 13.36
CA GLU A 363 18.20 11.51 13.80
C GLU A 363 18.32 10.29 12.87
N TYR A 364 18.39 10.52 11.56
CA TYR A 364 18.62 9.44 10.58
C TYR A 364 19.97 8.77 10.85
N PHE A 365 21.03 9.54 11.03
CA PHE A 365 22.37 9.04 11.30
C PHE A 365 22.43 8.23 12.60
N THR A 366 21.86 8.76 13.68
CA THR A 366 21.78 8.08 14.98
C THR A 366 20.97 6.79 14.91
N CYS A 367 19.81 6.81 14.20
CA CYS A 367 18.97 5.63 14.01
C CYS A 367 19.69 4.56 13.18
N LYS A 368 20.45 4.96 12.16
CA LYS A 368 21.23 4.05 11.31
C LYS A 368 22.33 3.37 12.11
N ILE A 369 23.10 4.13 12.88
CA ILE A 369 24.14 3.58 13.77
C ILE A 369 23.53 2.59 14.77
N LYS A 370 22.41 2.93 15.44
CA LYS A 370 21.74 2.01 16.37
C LYS A 370 21.30 0.71 15.70
N LYS A 371 20.80 0.77 14.45
CA LYS A 371 20.39 -0.42 13.68
C LYS A 371 21.59 -1.28 13.32
N GLU A 372 22.69 -0.68 12.89
CA GLU A 372 23.93 -1.40 12.58
C GLU A 372 24.52 -2.05 13.82
N LEU A 373 24.60 -1.33 14.95
CA LEU A 373 25.05 -1.89 16.22
C LEU A 373 24.16 -3.06 16.69
N LYS A 374 22.83 -2.92 16.59
CA LYS A 374 21.90 -4.01 16.93
C LYS A 374 22.06 -5.23 16.02
N PHE A 375 22.34 -5.03 14.75
CA PHE A 375 22.63 -6.09 13.80
C PHE A 375 23.96 -6.80 14.14
N PHE A 376 25.03 -6.06 14.42
CA PHE A 376 26.30 -6.63 14.87
C PHE A 376 26.16 -7.39 16.20
N TYR A 377 25.40 -6.85 17.15
CA TYR A 377 25.12 -7.54 18.42
C TYR A 377 24.34 -8.85 18.19
N SER A 378 23.34 -8.86 17.33
CA SER A 378 22.60 -10.08 16.99
C SER A 378 23.49 -11.14 16.30
N LEU A 379 24.38 -10.72 15.40
CA LEU A 379 25.37 -11.62 14.78
C LEU A 379 26.36 -12.19 15.80
N ALA A 380 26.82 -11.37 16.73
CA ALA A 380 27.73 -11.80 17.80
C ALA A 380 27.05 -12.84 18.71
N VAL A 381 25.79 -12.61 19.10
CA VAL A 381 25.02 -13.56 19.91
C VAL A 381 24.78 -14.89 19.16
N VAL A 382 24.41 -14.85 17.89
CA VAL A 382 24.22 -16.06 17.07
C VAL A 382 25.52 -16.83 16.90
N ASN A 383 26.65 -16.15 16.69
CA ASN A 383 27.95 -16.81 16.59
C ASN A 383 28.39 -17.45 17.92
N THR A 384 28.12 -16.78 19.05
CA THR A 384 28.44 -17.30 20.38
C THR A 384 27.61 -18.53 20.73
N THR A 385 26.29 -18.50 20.43
CA THR A 385 25.40 -19.66 20.61
C THR A 385 25.79 -20.83 19.71
N ASN A 386 26.17 -20.61 18.47
CA ASN A 386 26.65 -21.66 17.57
C ASN A 386 28.01 -22.30 18.04
N VAL A 387 28.91 -21.51 18.62
CA VAL A 387 30.15 -21.99 19.20
C VAL A 387 29.88 -22.84 20.45
N ILE A 388 28.97 -22.39 21.33
CA ILE A 388 28.53 -23.12 22.52
C ILE A 388 27.86 -24.44 22.12
N TYR A 389 26.96 -24.44 21.14
CA TYR A 389 26.26 -25.62 20.64
C TYR A 389 27.25 -26.65 20.05
N LYS A 390 28.25 -26.20 19.28
CA LYS A 390 29.32 -27.07 18.77
C LYS A 390 30.22 -27.67 19.87
N LYS A 391 30.47 -26.89 20.94
CA LYS A 391 31.24 -27.39 22.09
C LYS A 391 30.47 -28.44 22.90
N LEU A 392 29.17 -28.20 23.14
CA LEU A 392 28.31 -29.13 23.88
C LEU A 392 28.09 -30.45 23.10
N ASN A 393 27.96 -30.41 21.80
CA ASN A 393 27.87 -31.64 21.00
C ASN A 393 29.18 -32.43 20.89
N LYS A 394 30.34 -31.73 20.92
CA LYS A 394 31.65 -32.40 20.99
C LYS A 394 31.93 -33.08 22.37
N SER A 395 31.38 -32.53 23.46
CA SER A 395 31.48 -33.16 24.78
C SER A 395 30.58 -34.38 24.95
N LYS A 396 29.38 -34.39 24.30
CA LYS A 396 28.52 -35.58 24.32
C LYS A 396 29.11 -36.77 23.57
N VAL A 397 29.76 -36.55 22.44
CA VAL A 397 30.41 -37.64 21.66
C VAL A 397 31.67 -38.17 22.33
N LYS A 398 32.30 -37.45 23.30
CA LYS A 398 33.43 -37.93 24.08
C LYS A 398 33.03 -38.79 25.31
N ASN A 399 31.81 -38.67 25.78
CA ASN A 399 31.31 -39.45 26.95
C ASN A 399 30.58 -40.72 26.55
N GLU A 400 30.45 -41.02 25.24
CA GLU A 400 29.87 -42.25 24.70
C GLU A 400 30.94 -43.19 24.10
N LYS A 401 32.21 -42.94 24.35
CA LYS A 401 33.34 -43.86 24.13
C LYS A 401 34.02 -44.18 25.46
#